data_9873e7dc82365d06ff7b6d4bffbc1e66
#
_entry.id   9873e7dc82365d06ff7b6d4bffbc1e66
#
_cell.length_a   1.000
_cell.length_b   1.000
_cell.length_c   1.000
_cell.angle_alpha   90.00
_cell.angle_beta   90.00
_cell.angle_gamma   90.00
#
_symmetry.space_group_name_H-M   'P 1'
#
loop_
_entity.id
_entity.type
_entity.pdbx_description
1 polymer ?
#
loop_
_entity_poly.entity_id
_entity_poly.type
_entity_poly.pdbx_seq_one_letter_code
_entity_poly.pdbx_strand_id
1 'polypeptide(L)'
;MKKRIEFVQEELKKIGHYSGEIDGIAGNGTESALDKIPGLNKNWNISRKVIGFIQLFCQENDISPGDIDGYWGHQTEFALNQYLYLRENGELPDHWRPEERRPVNPNFWPAQYTPAFNTFYGPKGSNLVKLKLPYPMKLSWDLQTSVNTFSCHLKVHDSMKSVLTNVLNHYGMDKIRELRLDLWGGCYNERPIRGGTKWSMHSWGIAVDFDPGRNKLDWGRDKASFAKPEYYKWWQFWEDEGWISLGRERNFDWMHVQAAKL
;
A
#
# COMPACT_ATOMS: atom_id res chain seq x y z
N MET A 1 17.72 11.36 4.32
CA MET A 1 18.41 11.45 3.01
C MET A 1 19.86 10.94 3.09
N LYS A 2 20.72 11.39 4.03
CA LYS A 2 22.13 10.99 4.13
C LYS A 2 22.33 9.45 4.07
N LYS A 3 21.72 8.68 4.94
CA LYS A 3 21.81 7.20 4.95
C LYS A 3 21.43 6.52 3.63
N ARG A 4 20.49 7.10 2.88
CA ARG A 4 20.08 6.58 1.57
C ARG A 4 21.17 6.80 0.52
N ILE A 5 21.84 7.95 0.58
CA ILE A 5 22.96 8.26 -0.33
C ILE A 5 24.15 7.36 0.03
N GLU A 6 24.45 7.18 1.32
CA GLU A 6 25.50 6.24 1.76
C GLU A 6 25.23 4.84 1.22
N PHE A 7 24.02 4.32 1.37
CA PHE A 7 23.61 3.04 0.78
C PHE A 7 23.85 2.99 -0.74
N VAL A 8 23.42 4.01 -1.48
CA VAL A 8 23.61 4.08 -2.93
C VAL A 8 25.10 4.11 -3.31
N GLN A 9 25.92 4.89 -2.60
CA GLN A 9 27.36 4.95 -2.80
C GLN A 9 28.03 3.60 -2.53
N GLU A 10 27.61 2.88 -1.46
CA GLU A 10 28.08 1.53 -1.14
C GLU A 10 27.79 0.56 -2.29
N GLU A 11 26.55 0.50 -2.76
CA GLU A 11 26.16 -0.45 -3.82
C GLU A 11 26.81 -0.08 -5.17
N LEU A 12 26.88 1.21 -5.52
CA LEU A 12 27.60 1.68 -6.72
C LEU A 12 29.10 1.35 -6.66
N LYS A 13 29.71 1.37 -5.46
CA LYS A 13 31.12 1.01 -5.28
C LYS A 13 31.35 -0.49 -5.44
N LYS A 14 30.43 -1.34 -4.92
CA LYS A 14 30.48 -2.80 -5.09
C LYS A 14 30.45 -3.20 -6.58
N ILE A 15 29.65 -2.52 -7.40
CA ILE A 15 29.56 -2.81 -8.84
C ILE A 15 30.62 -2.07 -9.69
N GLY A 16 31.57 -1.36 -9.04
CA GLY A 16 32.68 -0.70 -9.72
C GLY A 16 32.32 0.60 -10.47
N HIS A 17 31.16 1.19 -10.24
CA HIS A 17 30.74 2.44 -10.89
C HIS A 17 31.11 3.68 -10.10
N TYR A 18 31.39 3.56 -8.80
CA TYR A 18 31.77 4.65 -7.91
C TYR A 18 33.09 4.34 -7.19
N SER A 19 34.02 5.30 -7.19
CA SER A 19 35.34 5.19 -6.55
C SER A 19 35.56 6.20 -5.42
N GLY A 20 34.55 7.07 -5.16
CA GLY A 20 34.64 8.10 -4.12
C GLY A 20 34.48 7.56 -2.71
N GLU A 21 34.45 8.46 -1.74
CA GLU A 21 34.15 8.17 -0.35
C GLU A 21 32.64 7.97 -0.15
N ILE A 22 32.26 7.13 0.84
CA ILE A 22 30.87 6.92 1.22
C ILE A 22 30.55 7.97 2.29
N ASP A 23 30.22 9.20 1.83
CA ASP A 23 30.06 10.39 2.66
C ASP A 23 28.58 10.80 2.86
N GLY A 24 27.69 10.17 2.10
CA GLY A 24 26.24 10.47 2.11
C GLY A 24 25.92 11.80 1.43
N ILE A 25 26.81 12.31 0.56
CA ILE A 25 26.64 13.52 -0.25
C ILE A 25 26.49 13.14 -1.71
N ALA A 26 25.34 13.42 -2.30
CA ALA A 26 25.09 13.17 -3.70
C ALA A 26 25.73 14.28 -4.57
N GLY A 27 27.03 14.17 -4.82
CA GLY A 27 27.80 15.07 -5.66
C GLY A 27 27.98 14.54 -7.10
N ASN A 28 28.78 15.24 -7.92
CA ASN A 28 29.04 14.90 -9.32
C ASN A 28 29.56 13.47 -9.53
N GLY A 29 30.39 12.97 -8.61
CA GLY A 29 30.88 11.58 -8.67
C GLY A 29 29.77 10.56 -8.52
N THR A 30 28.86 10.77 -7.56
CA THR A 30 27.67 9.93 -7.37
C THR A 30 26.73 10.03 -8.58
N GLU A 31 26.52 11.23 -9.11
CA GLU A 31 25.67 11.41 -10.29
C GLU A 31 26.22 10.70 -11.51
N SER A 32 27.51 10.88 -11.82
CA SER A 32 28.18 10.19 -12.93
C SER A 32 28.15 8.67 -12.81
N ALA A 33 28.15 8.14 -11.58
CA ALA A 33 27.99 6.72 -11.34
C ALA A 33 26.56 6.24 -11.60
N LEU A 34 25.56 7.01 -11.15
CA LEU A 34 24.14 6.74 -11.38
C LEU A 34 23.77 6.78 -12.87
N ASP A 35 24.39 7.65 -13.64
CA ASP A 35 24.15 7.77 -15.10
C ASP A 35 24.60 6.53 -15.90
N LYS A 36 25.40 5.65 -15.30
CA LYS A 36 25.81 4.36 -15.89
C LYS A 36 24.79 3.24 -15.64
N ILE A 37 23.83 3.45 -14.74
CA ILE A 37 22.86 2.41 -14.36
C ILE A 37 21.81 2.21 -15.45
N PRO A 38 21.70 0.99 -16.00
CA PRO A 38 20.65 0.67 -16.97
C PRO A 38 19.25 0.87 -16.38
N GLY A 39 18.33 1.39 -17.17
CA GLY A 39 16.94 1.62 -16.74
C GLY A 39 16.72 2.86 -15.86
N LEU A 40 17.77 3.50 -15.35
CA LEU A 40 17.64 4.74 -14.61
C LEU A 40 17.45 5.93 -15.55
N ASN A 41 16.46 6.76 -15.29
CA ASN A 41 16.18 7.93 -16.12
C ASN A 41 17.24 9.04 -15.90
N LYS A 42 18.09 9.25 -16.91
CA LYS A 42 19.20 10.21 -16.86
C LYS A 42 18.77 11.69 -16.78
N ASN A 43 17.52 11.98 -17.15
CA ASN A 43 16.98 13.35 -17.12
C ASN A 43 16.47 13.76 -15.74
N TRP A 44 16.46 12.85 -14.76
CA TRP A 44 16.09 13.19 -13.41
C TRP A 44 17.20 13.98 -12.71
N ASN A 45 16.80 14.85 -11.75
CA ASN A 45 17.78 15.45 -10.85
C ASN A 45 18.41 14.37 -9.96
N ILE A 46 19.57 14.67 -9.38
CA ILE A 46 20.34 13.71 -8.60
C ILE A 46 19.56 13.08 -7.44
N SER A 47 18.73 13.84 -6.73
CA SER A 47 17.91 13.31 -5.63
C SER A 47 16.92 12.27 -6.13
N ARG A 48 16.33 12.49 -7.28
CA ARG A 48 15.41 11.56 -7.93
C ARG A 48 16.12 10.33 -8.50
N LYS A 49 17.33 10.52 -9.05
CA LYS A 49 18.20 9.40 -9.49
C LYS A 49 18.58 8.48 -8.32
N VAL A 50 18.94 9.04 -7.16
CA VAL A 50 19.24 8.27 -5.92
C VAL A 50 18.07 7.39 -5.54
N ILE A 51 16.85 7.92 -5.54
CA ILE A 51 15.65 7.13 -5.18
C ILE A 51 15.35 6.08 -6.26
N GLY A 52 15.41 6.47 -7.54
CA GLY A 52 15.21 5.55 -8.66
C GLY A 52 16.20 4.39 -8.66
N PHE A 53 17.46 4.64 -8.29
CA PHE A 53 18.46 3.57 -8.10
C PHE A 53 18.03 2.59 -6.99
N ILE A 54 17.58 3.10 -5.83
CA ILE A 54 17.09 2.25 -4.74
C ILE A 54 15.89 1.40 -5.21
N GLN A 55 14.98 1.98 -5.97
CA GLN A 55 13.84 1.27 -6.52
C GLN A 55 14.28 0.17 -7.49
N LEU A 56 15.14 0.46 -8.46
CA LEU A 56 15.69 -0.54 -9.38
C LEU A 56 16.44 -1.64 -8.62
N PHE A 57 17.29 -1.26 -7.68
CA PHE A 57 18.08 -2.18 -6.87
C PHE A 57 17.19 -3.15 -6.07
N CYS A 58 16.13 -2.66 -5.42
CA CYS A 58 15.18 -3.52 -4.73
C CYS A 58 14.48 -4.47 -5.69
N GLN A 59 14.07 -4.00 -6.87
CA GLN A 59 13.42 -4.82 -7.89
C GLN A 59 14.35 -5.93 -8.41
N GLU A 60 15.63 -5.63 -8.64
CA GLU A 60 16.64 -6.62 -9.06
C GLU A 60 16.92 -7.69 -7.99
N ASN A 61 16.58 -7.41 -6.73
CA ASN A 61 16.66 -8.35 -5.62
C ASN A 61 15.29 -8.99 -5.27
N ASP A 62 14.34 -9.05 -6.21
CA ASP A 62 13.00 -9.63 -6.07
C ASP A 62 12.14 -8.99 -4.96
N ILE A 63 12.47 -7.74 -4.57
CA ILE A 63 11.72 -6.97 -3.59
C ILE A 63 10.98 -5.83 -4.30
N SER A 64 9.64 -5.86 -4.30
CA SER A 64 8.82 -4.86 -4.99
C SER A 64 8.90 -3.47 -4.34
N PRO A 65 9.52 -2.46 -4.99
CA PRO A 65 9.61 -1.09 -4.48
C PRO A 65 8.39 -0.22 -4.84
N GLY A 66 7.42 -0.77 -5.56
CA GLY A 66 6.43 0.00 -6.31
C GLY A 66 6.96 0.42 -7.69
N ASP A 67 6.55 1.61 -8.14
CA ASP A 67 7.00 2.14 -9.42
C ASP A 67 8.45 2.62 -9.36
N ILE A 68 9.16 2.47 -10.49
CA ILE A 68 10.47 3.10 -10.67
C ILE A 68 10.23 4.53 -11.15
N ASP A 69 9.82 5.40 -10.23
CA ASP A 69 9.44 6.78 -10.51
C ASP A 69 10.37 7.83 -9.88
N GLY A 70 11.34 7.38 -9.08
CA GLY A 70 12.30 8.23 -8.38
C GLY A 70 11.69 9.08 -7.27
N TYR A 71 10.51 8.73 -6.77
CA TYR A 71 9.90 9.35 -5.58
C TYR A 71 10.00 8.43 -4.37
N TRP A 72 10.33 9.03 -3.23
CA TRP A 72 10.37 8.30 -1.96
C TRP A 72 8.98 8.17 -1.37
N GLY A 73 8.40 6.99 -1.50
CA GLY A 73 7.12 6.63 -0.91
C GLY A 73 7.25 5.46 0.08
N HIS A 74 6.14 5.10 0.75
CA HIS A 74 6.12 4.01 1.72
C HIS A 74 6.50 2.66 1.11
N GLN A 75 6.17 2.42 -0.16
CA GLN A 75 6.56 1.19 -0.86
C GLN A 75 8.07 1.10 -1.04
N THR A 76 8.71 2.20 -1.48
CA THR A 76 10.18 2.26 -1.62
C THR A 76 10.88 2.12 -0.27
N GLU A 77 10.35 2.79 0.78
CA GLU A 77 10.88 2.68 2.13
C GLU A 77 10.77 1.25 2.68
N PHE A 78 9.60 0.64 2.51
CA PHE A 78 9.38 -0.75 2.92
C PHE A 78 10.32 -1.69 2.16
N ALA A 79 10.46 -1.55 0.84
CA ALA A 79 11.35 -2.39 0.03
C ALA A 79 12.81 -2.27 0.46
N LEU A 80 13.31 -1.05 0.70
CA LEU A 80 14.68 -0.88 1.21
C LEU A 80 14.86 -1.51 2.58
N ASN A 81 13.90 -1.36 3.50
CA ASN A 81 13.96 -1.98 4.83
C ASN A 81 13.95 -3.51 4.75
N GLN A 82 13.17 -4.10 3.83
CA GLN A 82 13.17 -5.53 3.53
C GLN A 82 14.56 -5.99 3.06
N TYR A 83 15.16 -5.27 2.13
CA TYR A 83 16.49 -5.60 1.63
C TYR A 83 17.55 -5.48 2.73
N LEU A 84 17.52 -4.43 3.53
CA LEU A 84 18.47 -4.26 4.63
C LEU A 84 18.34 -5.39 5.66
N TYR A 85 17.13 -5.82 5.97
CA TYR A 85 16.88 -6.96 6.84
C TYR A 85 17.39 -8.26 6.22
N LEU A 86 17.14 -8.51 4.94
CA LEU A 86 17.65 -9.66 4.19
C LEU A 86 19.20 -9.70 4.24
N ARG A 87 19.84 -8.54 4.03
CA ARG A 87 21.31 -8.41 4.08
C ARG A 87 21.88 -8.75 5.45
N GLU A 88 21.19 -8.40 6.53
CA GLU A 88 21.65 -8.62 7.91
C GLU A 88 21.34 -10.04 8.41
N ASN A 89 20.21 -10.63 8.00
CA ASN A 89 19.70 -11.88 8.58
C ASN A 89 19.74 -13.06 7.60
N GLY A 90 20.01 -12.84 6.32
CA GLY A 90 20.07 -13.89 5.29
C GLY A 90 18.69 -14.34 4.77
N GLU A 91 17.61 -13.81 5.30
CA GLU A 91 16.23 -14.12 4.92
C GLU A 91 15.36 -12.86 4.98
N LEU A 92 14.26 -12.86 4.25
CA LEU A 92 13.26 -11.79 4.34
C LEU A 92 12.48 -11.89 5.65
N PRO A 93 12.09 -10.75 6.26
CA PRO A 93 11.26 -10.79 7.45
C PRO A 93 9.90 -11.42 7.12
N ASP A 94 9.37 -12.21 8.04
CA ASP A 94 8.03 -12.76 7.91
C ASP A 94 6.99 -11.67 7.71
N HIS A 95 6.04 -11.93 6.81
CA HIS A 95 4.86 -11.11 6.71
C HIS A 95 4.08 -11.13 8.03
N TRP A 96 3.56 -9.95 8.44
CA TRP A 96 2.75 -9.88 9.65
C TRP A 96 1.39 -10.56 9.44
N ARG A 97 1.39 -11.87 9.62
CA ARG A 97 0.21 -12.71 9.69
C ARG A 97 0.38 -13.65 10.85
N PRO A 98 -0.31 -13.43 11.99
CA PRO A 98 -0.23 -14.31 13.15
C PRO A 98 -0.89 -15.67 12.89
N GLU A 99 -1.72 -15.76 11.86
CA GLU A 99 -2.28 -16.98 11.32
C GLU A 99 -1.55 -17.35 10.01
N GLU A 100 -1.28 -18.62 9.78
CA GLU A 100 -0.62 -19.15 8.57
C GLU A 100 -1.48 -19.02 7.30
N ARG A 101 -2.69 -18.49 7.45
CA ARG A 101 -3.66 -18.38 6.36
C ARG A 101 -3.24 -17.31 5.35
N ARG A 102 -3.13 -17.72 4.09
CA ARG A 102 -2.91 -16.80 2.97
C ARG A 102 -4.24 -16.31 2.40
N PRO A 103 -4.34 -15.05 1.94
CA PRO A 103 -5.52 -14.56 1.24
C PRO A 103 -5.83 -15.42 0.02
N VAL A 104 -7.09 -15.76 -0.16
CA VAL A 104 -7.62 -16.34 -1.39
C VAL A 104 -8.05 -15.22 -2.34
N ASN A 105 -8.43 -15.54 -3.57
CA ASN A 105 -8.97 -14.56 -4.52
C ASN A 105 -10.18 -15.15 -5.27
N PRO A 106 -11.30 -15.40 -4.57
CA PRO A 106 -12.47 -16.04 -5.16
C PRO A 106 -13.15 -15.16 -6.22
N ASN A 107 -12.95 -13.85 -6.16
CA ASN A 107 -13.51 -12.87 -7.08
C ASN A 107 -12.59 -12.55 -8.26
N PHE A 108 -11.43 -13.21 -8.37
CA PHE A 108 -10.46 -13.05 -9.45
C PHE A 108 -9.98 -11.60 -9.64
N TRP A 109 -9.81 -10.85 -8.55
CA TRP A 109 -9.29 -9.48 -8.62
C TRP A 109 -7.97 -9.45 -9.39
N PRO A 110 -7.84 -8.62 -10.44
CA PRO A 110 -6.62 -8.50 -11.23
C PRO A 110 -5.52 -7.76 -10.47
N ALA A 111 -4.28 -7.91 -10.93
CA ALA A 111 -3.19 -7.08 -10.45
C ALA A 111 -3.38 -5.62 -10.93
N GLN A 112 -3.16 -4.67 -10.03
CA GLN A 112 -3.29 -3.24 -10.30
C GLN A 112 -2.36 -2.81 -11.47
N TYR A 113 -2.79 -1.83 -12.26
CA TYR A 113 -2.04 -1.23 -13.37
C TYR A 113 -1.69 -2.19 -14.53
N THR A 114 -2.30 -3.36 -14.60
CA THR A 114 -2.13 -4.29 -15.72
C THR A 114 -3.19 -4.09 -16.80
N PRO A 115 -2.98 -4.57 -18.04
CA PRO A 115 -4.03 -4.60 -19.06
C PRO A 115 -5.29 -5.34 -18.58
N ALA A 116 -5.13 -6.45 -17.84
CA ALA A 116 -6.23 -7.20 -17.25
C ALA A 116 -7.04 -6.36 -16.26
N PHE A 117 -6.39 -5.50 -15.47
CA PHE A 117 -7.04 -4.55 -14.56
C PHE A 117 -7.93 -3.57 -15.33
N ASN A 118 -7.39 -2.97 -16.40
CA ASN A 118 -8.14 -2.02 -17.22
C ASN A 118 -9.34 -2.68 -17.91
N THR A 119 -9.18 -3.92 -18.40
CA THR A 119 -10.29 -4.69 -18.98
C THR A 119 -11.35 -5.03 -17.94
N PHE A 120 -10.95 -5.38 -16.72
CA PHE A 120 -11.86 -5.83 -15.67
C PHE A 120 -12.68 -4.67 -15.07
N TYR A 121 -12.03 -3.56 -14.72
CA TYR A 121 -12.66 -2.42 -14.04
C TYR A 121 -13.08 -1.30 -14.99
N GLY A 122 -12.50 -1.21 -16.18
CA GLY A 122 -12.74 -0.11 -17.10
C GLY A 122 -12.08 1.20 -16.67
N PRO A 123 -12.53 2.34 -17.23
CA PRO A 123 -12.01 3.66 -16.86
C PRO A 123 -12.28 4.01 -15.40
N LYS A 124 -11.38 4.78 -14.79
CA LYS A 124 -11.60 5.33 -13.44
C LYS A 124 -12.88 6.18 -13.41
N GLY A 125 -13.59 6.12 -12.27
CA GLY A 125 -14.87 6.81 -12.09
C GLY A 125 -16.06 6.19 -12.83
N SER A 126 -15.84 5.13 -13.63
CA SER A 126 -16.93 4.43 -14.31
C SER A 126 -17.57 3.35 -13.43
N ASN A 127 -18.78 2.90 -13.80
CA ASN A 127 -19.48 1.79 -13.15
C ASN A 127 -19.68 1.96 -11.63
N LEU A 128 -19.80 3.19 -11.15
CA LEU A 128 -20.07 3.47 -9.75
C LEU A 128 -21.55 3.23 -9.42
N VAL A 129 -21.77 2.49 -8.34
CA VAL A 129 -23.10 2.20 -7.79
C VAL A 129 -23.16 2.57 -6.31
N LYS A 130 -24.37 2.76 -5.78
CA LYS A 130 -24.59 2.98 -4.35
C LYS A 130 -24.65 1.65 -3.62
N LEU A 131 -23.73 1.44 -2.67
CA LEU A 131 -23.79 0.35 -1.71
C LEU A 131 -24.63 0.77 -0.50
N LYS A 132 -25.72 0.07 -0.23
CA LYS A 132 -26.47 0.19 1.03
C LYS A 132 -25.74 -0.60 2.11
N LEU A 133 -25.34 0.08 3.16
CA LEU A 133 -24.59 -0.50 4.26
C LEU A 133 -25.45 -1.38 5.15
N PRO A 134 -24.94 -2.51 5.66
CA PRO A 134 -25.65 -3.33 6.63
C PRO A 134 -25.73 -2.69 8.03
N TYR A 135 -24.90 -1.71 8.30
CA TYR A 135 -24.92 -0.88 9.52
C TYR A 135 -24.48 0.55 9.20
N PRO A 136 -24.97 1.56 9.96
CA PRO A 136 -24.59 2.94 9.76
C PRO A 136 -23.12 3.15 10.11
N MET A 137 -22.42 3.95 9.30
CA MET A 137 -21.03 4.35 9.54
C MET A 137 -20.96 5.85 9.77
N LYS A 138 -20.00 6.29 10.57
CA LYS A 138 -19.67 7.71 10.79
C LYS A 138 -18.57 8.14 9.85
N LEU A 139 -18.59 9.38 9.42
CA LEU A 139 -17.49 9.98 8.68
C LEU A 139 -16.29 10.14 9.64
N SER A 140 -15.13 9.63 9.26
CA SER A 140 -13.93 9.71 10.12
C SER A 140 -13.45 11.14 10.38
N TRP A 141 -13.82 12.09 9.53
CA TRP A 141 -13.51 13.54 9.64
C TRP A 141 -14.67 14.36 10.24
N ASP A 142 -15.84 13.74 10.44
CA ASP A 142 -17.00 14.34 11.10
C ASP A 142 -17.82 13.27 11.81
N LEU A 143 -17.51 13.03 13.07
CA LEU A 143 -18.11 11.98 13.87
C LEU A 143 -19.61 12.21 14.20
N GLN A 144 -20.15 13.41 13.90
CA GLN A 144 -21.58 13.70 14.06
C GLN A 144 -22.39 13.26 12.86
N THR A 145 -21.76 13.13 11.70
CA THR A 145 -22.43 12.71 10.48
C THR A 145 -22.34 11.21 10.29
N SER A 146 -23.51 10.56 10.13
CA SER A 146 -23.62 9.14 9.80
C SER A 146 -24.07 8.94 8.36
N VAL A 147 -23.54 7.90 7.73
CA VAL A 147 -23.93 7.48 6.37
C VAL A 147 -24.44 6.05 6.37
N ASN A 148 -25.45 5.79 5.55
CA ASN A 148 -26.03 4.46 5.33
C ASN A 148 -25.73 3.93 3.92
N THR A 149 -25.06 4.75 3.10
CA THR A 149 -24.67 4.40 1.72
C THR A 149 -23.38 5.12 1.36
N PHE A 150 -22.59 4.50 0.50
CA PHE A 150 -21.52 5.19 -0.24
C PHE A 150 -21.39 4.62 -1.66
N SER A 151 -20.61 5.28 -2.52
CA SER A 151 -20.39 4.81 -3.88
C SER A 151 -19.17 3.89 -3.92
N CYS A 152 -19.31 2.73 -4.59
CA CYS A 152 -18.22 1.83 -4.94
C CYS A 152 -18.39 1.34 -6.38
N HIS A 153 -17.39 0.67 -6.92
CA HIS A 153 -17.50 0.07 -8.25
C HIS A 153 -18.45 -1.14 -8.24
N LEU A 154 -19.24 -1.30 -9.30
CA LEU A 154 -20.22 -2.40 -9.44
C LEU A 154 -19.60 -3.79 -9.19
N LYS A 155 -18.39 -4.04 -9.69
CA LYS A 155 -17.69 -5.34 -9.55
C LYS A 155 -17.38 -5.72 -8.09
N VAL A 156 -17.27 -4.76 -7.19
CA VAL A 156 -16.92 -5.01 -5.77
C VAL A 156 -18.12 -4.86 -4.82
N HIS A 157 -19.26 -4.43 -5.35
CA HIS A 157 -20.46 -4.11 -4.56
C HIS A 157 -20.89 -5.28 -3.65
N ASP A 158 -21.11 -6.46 -4.23
CA ASP A 158 -21.66 -7.61 -3.49
C ASP A 158 -20.62 -8.21 -2.53
N SER A 159 -19.35 -8.27 -2.94
CA SER A 159 -18.26 -8.69 -2.08
C SER A 159 -18.10 -7.77 -0.86
N MET A 160 -18.08 -6.46 -1.06
CA MET A 160 -18.00 -5.50 0.03
C MET A 160 -19.21 -5.60 0.98
N LYS A 161 -20.41 -5.79 0.41
CA LYS A 161 -21.63 -6.01 1.21
C LYS A 161 -21.53 -7.30 2.04
N SER A 162 -21.02 -8.38 1.46
CA SER A 162 -20.77 -9.66 2.15
C SER A 162 -19.84 -9.47 3.33
N VAL A 163 -18.67 -8.83 3.12
CA VAL A 163 -17.71 -8.53 4.19
C VAL A 163 -18.38 -7.78 5.34
N LEU A 164 -19.03 -6.65 5.04
CA LEU A 164 -19.63 -5.80 6.07
C LEU A 164 -20.79 -6.50 6.81
N THR A 165 -21.53 -7.37 6.11
CA THR A 165 -22.56 -8.19 6.73
C THR A 165 -21.96 -9.22 7.70
N ASN A 166 -20.87 -9.87 7.31
CA ASN A 166 -20.15 -10.82 8.15
C ASN A 166 -19.54 -10.13 9.38
N VAL A 167 -19.03 -8.91 9.21
CA VAL A 167 -18.56 -8.05 10.31
C VAL A 167 -19.68 -7.77 11.31
N LEU A 168 -20.86 -7.35 10.82
CA LEU A 168 -22.03 -7.10 11.70
C LEU A 168 -22.45 -8.36 12.45
N ASN A 169 -22.55 -9.48 11.75
CA ASN A 169 -22.97 -10.76 12.34
C ASN A 169 -21.98 -11.27 13.40
N HIS A 170 -20.68 -11.03 13.20
CA HIS A 170 -19.64 -11.52 14.11
C HIS A 170 -19.47 -10.62 15.34
N TYR A 171 -19.37 -9.31 15.12
CA TYR A 171 -19.04 -8.36 16.18
C TYR A 171 -20.28 -7.78 16.90
N GLY A 172 -21.40 -7.63 16.18
CA GLY A 172 -22.53 -6.83 16.66
C GLY A 172 -22.20 -5.33 16.74
N MET A 173 -23.24 -4.50 16.84
CA MET A 173 -23.06 -3.03 16.78
C MET A 173 -22.21 -2.46 17.92
N ASP A 174 -22.32 -3.00 19.13
CA ASP A 174 -21.60 -2.46 20.28
C ASP A 174 -20.08 -2.68 20.11
N LYS A 175 -19.67 -3.88 19.68
CA LYS A 175 -18.27 -4.19 19.44
C LYS A 175 -17.71 -3.47 18.20
N ILE A 176 -18.53 -3.31 17.16
CA ILE A 176 -18.18 -2.50 15.97
C ILE A 176 -17.84 -1.07 16.40
N ARG A 177 -18.64 -0.45 17.27
CA ARG A 177 -18.39 0.91 17.78
C ARG A 177 -17.16 0.98 18.66
N GLU A 178 -17.01 0.02 19.59
CA GLU A 178 -15.83 -0.09 20.47
C GLU A 178 -14.53 -0.15 19.64
N LEU A 179 -14.52 -1.03 18.63
CA LEU A 179 -13.38 -1.24 17.74
C LEU A 179 -13.26 -0.17 16.65
N ARG A 180 -14.27 0.71 16.50
CA ARG A 180 -14.33 1.77 15.49
C ARG A 180 -14.33 1.23 14.05
N LEU A 181 -14.92 0.07 13.83
CA LEU A 181 -15.13 -0.52 12.49
C LEU A 181 -16.24 0.17 11.73
N ASP A 182 -16.94 1.11 12.35
CA ASP A 182 -17.95 2.00 11.77
C ASP A 182 -17.39 3.36 11.37
N LEU A 183 -16.08 3.60 11.47
CA LEU A 183 -15.49 4.87 11.03
C LEU A 183 -15.00 4.78 9.58
N TRP A 184 -15.80 5.32 8.68
CA TRP A 184 -15.52 5.33 7.24
C TRP A 184 -14.57 6.46 6.87
N GLY A 185 -13.45 6.12 6.21
CA GLY A 185 -12.41 7.04 5.74
C GLY A 185 -12.51 7.43 4.27
N GLY A 186 -13.37 6.74 3.49
CA GLY A 186 -13.58 7.03 2.07
C GLY A 186 -13.51 5.77 1.20
N CYS A 187 -14.21 5.80 0.04
CA CYS A 187 -14.16 4.76 -0.97
C CYS A 187 -13.78 5.37 -2.33
N TYR A 188 -14.75 5.94 -3.06
CA TYR A 188 -14.45 6.60 -4.32
C TYR A 188 -13.87 8.00 -4.11
N ASN A 189 -12.68 8.20 -4.65
CA ASN A 189 -12.00 9.50 -4.69
C ASN A 189 -10.99 9.52 -5.85
N GLU A 190 -11.28 10.27 -6.90
CA GLU A 190 -10.40 10.35 -8.07
C GLU A 190 -9.18 11.23 -7.79
N ARG A 191 -8.07 10.60 -7.47
CA ARG A 191 -6.80 11.25 -7.17
C ARG A 191 -5.61 10.35 -7.46
N PRO A 192 -4.41 10.89 -7.73
CA PRO A 192 -3.18 10.13 -7.68
C PRO A 192 -2.89 9.58 -6.27
N ILE A 193 -2.06 8.56 -6.18
CA ILE A 193 -1.47 8.15 -4.90
C ILE A 193 -0.60 9.28 -4.35
N ARG A 194 -0.58 9.41 -3.01
CA ARG A 194 0.22 10.47 -2.37
C ARG A 194 1.71 10.22 -2.63
N GLY A 195 2.39 11.24 -3.19
CA GLY A 195 3.82 11.19 -3.50
C GLY A 195 4.19 10.37 -4.75
N GLY A 196 3.20 9.86 -5.51
CA GLY A 196 3.42 9.12 -6.74
C GLY A 196 2.68 9.71 -7.94
N THR A 197 2.86 9.10 -9.09
CA THR A 197 2.26 9.52 -10.38
C THR A 197 1.09 8.65 -10.81
N LYS A 198 0.98 7.43 -10.28
CA LYS A 198 -0.11 6.51 -10.60
C LYS A 198 -1.39 6.88 -9.87
N TRP A 199 -2.52 6.46 -10.44
CA TRP A 199 -3.83 6.66 -9.84
C TRP A 199 -4.07 5.73 -8.66
N SER A 200 -4.63 6.26 -7.59
CA SER A 200 -5.05 5.47 -6.43
C SER A 200 -6.17 4.49 -6.80
N MET A 201 -6.25 3.33 -6.16
CA MET A 201 -7.36 2.38 -6.32
C MET A 201 -8.72 2.96 -5.91
N HIS A 202 -8.72 3.99 -5.07
CA HIS A 202 -9.90 4.79 -4.79
C HIS A 202 -10.50 5.45 -6.04
N SER A 203 -9.68 5.73 -7.07
CA SER A 203 -10.16 6.36 -8.32
C SER A 203 -11.10 5.46 -9.13
N TRP A 204 -11.14 4.17 -8.85
CA TRP A 204 -12.12 3.23 -9.41
C TRP A 204 -13.24 2.88 -8.42
N GLY A 205 -13.19 3.34 -7.17
CA GLY A 205 -14.12 2.91 -6.12
C GLY A 205 -13.97 1.45 -5.71
N ILE A 206 -12.75 0.91 -5.80
CA ILE A 206 -12.39 -0.47 -5.45
C ILE A 206 -11.47 -0.56 -4.24
N ALA A 207 -11.30 0.54 -3.56
CA ALA A 207 -10.58 0.63 -2.29
C ALA A 207 -11.43 1.35 -1.26
N VAL A 208 -11.24 1.04 0.01
CA VAL A 208 -11.93 1.70 1.11
C VAL A 208 -11.00 1.81 2.32
N ASP A 209 -11.08 2.97 2.99
CA ASP A 209 -10.32 3.27 4.20
C ASP A 209 -11.25 3.26 5.43
N PHE A 210 -10.75 2.71 6.54
CA PHE A 210 -11.43 2.71 7.83
C PHE A 210 -10.55 3.25 8.94
N ASP A 211 -11.15 4.02 9.87
CA ASP A 211 -10.51 4.61 11.05
C ASP A 211 -9.11 5.21 10.78
N PRO A 212 -8.97 6.17 9.84
CA PRO A 212 -7.67 6.74 9.47
C PRO A 212 -6.99 7.46 10.64
N GLY A 213 -7.72 7.86 11.66
CA GLY A 213 -7.17 8.54 12.84
C GLY A 213 -6.24 7.66 13.67
N ARG A 214 -6.49 6.35 13.72
CA ARG A 214 -5.71 5.37 14.47
C ARG A 214 -4.90 4.41 13.59
N ASN A 215 -4.94 4.60 12.26
CA ASN A 215 -4.29 3.73 11.29
C ASN A 215 -3.69 4.57 10.16
N LYS A 216 -2.90 5.60 10.51
CA LYS A 216 -2.36 6.57 9.54
C LYS A 216 -1.50 5.89 8.50
N LEU A 217 -1.43 6.52 7.31
CA LEU A 217 -0.71 6.05 6.13
C LEU A 217 0.72 5.57 6.44
N ASP A 218 1.44 6.32 7.27
CA ASP A 218 2.84 6.10 7.65
C ASP A 218 3.03 5.23 8.90
N TRP A 219 1.94 4.68 9.48
CA TRP A 219 2.02 3.85 10.67
C TRP A 219 2.16 2.38 10.33
N GLY A 220 3.18 1.76 10.90
CA GLY A 220 3.36 0.32 10.91
C GLY A 220 2.58 -0.35 12.06
N ARG A 221 2.75 -1.67 12.18
CA ARG A 221 2.10 -2.52 13.19
C ARG A 221 2.39 -2.11 14.65
N ASP A 222 3.49 -1.41 14.87
CA ASP A 222 3.89 -0.87 16.17
C ASP A 222 2.96 0.25 16.66
N LYS A 223 2.24 0.92 15.76
CA LYS A 223 1.38 2.06 16.05
C LYS A 223 -0.07 1.87 15.63
N ALA A 224 -0.30 1.21 14.50
CA ALA A 224 -1.64 1.05 13.93
C ALA A 224 -2.53 0.18 14.83
N SER A 225 -3.73 0.67 15.13
CA SER A 225 -4.71 -0.10 15.92
C SER A 225 -5.15 -1.37 15.21
N PHE A 226 -5.32 -1.32 13.89
CA PHE A 226 -5.75 -2.47 13.07
C PHE A 226 -4.71 -3.60 12.98
N ALA A 227 -3.49 -3.39 13.47
CA ALA A 227 -2.48 -4.43 13.60
C ALA A 227 -2.65 -5.32 14.84
N LYS A 228 -3.57 -4.97 15.76
CA LYS A 228 -3.77 -5.69 17.01
C LYS A 228 -4.63 -6.96 16.83
N PRO A 229 -4.48 -7.96 17.73
CA PRO A 229 -5.18 -9.25 17.63
C PRO A 229 -6.71 -9.15 17.53
N GLU A 230 -7.34 -8.20 18.20
CA GLU A 230 -8.79 -8.02 18.17
C GLU A 230 -9.37 -7.74 16.77
N TYR A 231 -8.51 -7.36 15.81
CA TYR A 231 -8.90 -7.10 14.42
C TYR A 231 -8.62 -8.28 13.47
N TYR A 232 -8.10 -9.42 13.93
CA TYR A 232 -7.78 -10.54 13.04
C TYR A 232 -9.01 -11.04 12.28
N LYS A 233 -10.16 -11.11 12.96
CA LYS A 233 -11.40 -11.56 12.32
C LYS A 233 -11.93 -10.55 11.29
N TRP A 234 -11.75 -9.25 11.55
CA TRP A 234 -11.99 -8.18 10.57
C TRP A 234 -11.21 -8.43 9.29
N TRP A 235 -9.90 -8.66 9.40
CA TRP A 235 -9.05 -8.94 8.25
C TRP A 235 -9.42 -10.23 7.52
N GLN A 236 -9.76 -11.29 8.25
CA GLN A 236 -10.19 -12.54 7.64
C GLN A 236 -11.41 -12.36 6.73
N PHE A 237 -12.40 -11.56 7.11
CA PHE A 237 -13.56 -11.30 6.26
C PHE A 237 -13.21 -10.60 4.96
N TRP A 238 -12.27 -9.64 4.98
CA TRP A 238 -11.78 -9.00 3.77
C TRP A 238 -10.97 -9.96 2.90
N GLU A 239 -10.08 -10.72 3.50
CA GLU A 239 -9.21 -11.68 2.82
C GLU A 239 -9.98 -12.87 2.24
N ASP A 240 -11.05 -13.33 2.88
CA ASP A 240 -11.95 -14.39 2.38
C ASP A 240 -12.61 -14.00 1.05
N GLU A 241 -12.85 -12.72 0.85
CA GLU A 241 -13.37 -12.15 -0.39
C GLU A 241 -12.25 -11.73 -1.36
N GLY A 242 -11.00 -11.95 -1.01
CA GLY A 242 -9.83 -11.67 -1.86
C GLY A 242 -9.34 -10.22 -1.82
N TRP A 243 -9.83 -9.41 -0.88
CA TRP A 243 -9.33 -8.04 -0.69
C TRP A 243 -7.92 -8.05 -0.08
N ILE A 244 -7.12 -7.07 -0.48
CA ILE A 244 -5.74 -6.89 -0.01
C ILE A 244 -5.69 -5.72 0.95
N SER A 245 -5.17 -5.94 2.16
CA SER A 245 -4.80 -4.88 3.10
C SER A 245 -3.33 -4.49 2.90
N LEU A 246 -3.05 -3.22 2.69
CA LEU A 246 -1.67 -2.73 2.63
C LEU A 246 -0.94 -2.89 3.96
N GLY A 247 -1.66 -2.74 5.07
CA GLY A 247 -1.11 -2.97 6.42
C GLY A 247 -0.61 -4.40 6.59
N ARG A 248 -1.40 -5.38 6.21
CA ARG A 248 -1.06 -6.79 6.35
C ARG A 248 -0.02 -7.28 5.34
N GLU A 249 0.01 -6.70 4.14
CA GLU A 249 0.95 -7.10 3.10
C GLU A 249 2.29 -6.33 3.18
N ARG A 250 2.27 -5.07 3.60
CA ARG A 250 3.42 -4.17 3.50
C ARG A 250 3.69 -3.34 4.75
N ASN A 251 2.98 -3.61 5.84
CA ASN A 251 3.14 -2.95 7.15
C ASN A 251 3.07 -1.41 7.11
N PHE A 252 2.25 -0.85 6.25
CA PHE A 252 1.87 0.56 6.22
C PHE A 252 0.43 0.70 5.72
N ASP A 253 -0.19 1.88 5.91
CA ASP A 253 -1.55 2.17 5.44
C ASP A 253 -2.59 1.13 5.93
N TRP A 254 -2.57 0.89 7.24
CA TRP A 254 -3.41 -0.12 7.88
C TRP A 254 -4.90 0.18 7.79
N MET A 255 -5.30 1.43 7.44
CA MET A 255 -6.70 1.77 7.18
C MET A 255 -7.22 1.19 5.86
N HIS A 256 -6.32 0.87 4.90
CA HIS A 256 -6.63 0.63 3.50
C HIS A 256 -6.85 -0.84 3.17
N VAL A 257 -7.95 -1.11 2.44
CA VAL A 257 -8.17 -2.37 1.73
C VAL A 257 -8.54 -2.11 0.29
N GLN A 258 -8.12 -3.00 -0.63
CA GLN A 258 -8.41 -2.86 -2.05
C GLN A 258 -8.74 -4.21 -2.72
N ALA A 259 -9.61 -4.19 -3.72
CA ALA A 259 -9.99 -5.32 -4.55
C ALA A 259 -9.09 -5.42 -5.80
N ALA A 260 -7.78 -5.33 -5.59
CA ALA A 260 -6.77 -5.50 -6.63
C ALA A 260 -5.51 -6.08 -6.00
N LYS A 261 -4.83 -7.00 -6.71
CA LYS A 261 -3.51 -7.50 -6.29
C LYS A 261 -2.46 -6.40 -6.44
N LEU A 262 -1.42 -6.45 -5.61
CA LEU A 262 -0.29 -5.51 -5.62
C LEU A 262 0.70 -5.83 -6.73
#